data_3b2651cbc5f1646b23ff172073556a4f
#
_entry.id   3b2651cbc5f1646b23ff172073556a4f
#
_cell.length_a   1.000
_cell.length_b   1.000
_cell.length_c   1.000
_cell.angle_alpha   90.00
_cell.angle_beta   90.00
_cell.angle_gamma   90.00
#
_symmetry.space_group_name_H-M   'P 1'
#
loop_
_entity.id
_entity.type
_entity.pdbx_description
1 polymer ?
#
loop_
_entity_poly.entity_id
_entity_poly.type
_entity_poly.pdbx_seq_one_letter_code
_entity_poly.pdbx_strand_id
1 'polypeptide(L)'
;MSWQGLRPRFHSRMNPPPVPSPDAEHLRVLSICHYITAGLTLLMSCLIPLHYAIMKMVFTSPEMMKTKPGQPAMPFDPAAFFAIFQWFYVIAAVFMLAAVVATLMSGRFIQRRANRLFSLIAGGFMCIFFPFGTALGVFTLIVLTRDSVRRLYAEATPATPH
;
A
#
# COMPACT_ATOMS: atom_id res chain seq x y z
N MET A 1 -6.69 -61.40 41.93
CA MET A 1 -7.30 -60.78 40.73
C MET A 1 -7.47 -59.31 41.03
N SER A 2 -6.57 -58.47 40.49
CA SER A 2 -6.44 -57.03 40.82
C SER A 2 -7.22 -56.22 39.76
N TRP A 3 -8.24 -55.50 40.18
CA TRP A 3 -9.08 -54.63 39.35
C TRP A 3 -8.49 -53.18 39.36
N GLN A 4 -7.24 -53.00 38.95
CA GLN A 4 -6.61 -51.68 38.81
C GLN A 4 -6.22 -51.41 37.38
N GLY A 5 -7.18 -51.15 36.46
CA GLY A 5 -6.82 -51.03 35.07
C GLY A 5 -7.69 -50.16 34.18
N LEU A 6 -8.73 -49.52 34.69
CA LEU A 6 -9.62 -48.72 33.82
C LEU A 6 -9.86 -47.33 34.41
N ARG A 7 -8.85 -46.48 34.38
CA ARG A 7 -9.09 -45.03 34.46
C ARG A 7 -9.39 -44.51 33.04
N PRO A 8 -10.58 -44.01 32.76
CA PRO A 8 -10.83 -43.34 31.48
C PRO A 8 -10.02 -42.09 31.42
N ARG A 9 -9.07 -42.00 30.48
CA ARG A 9 -8.36 -40.75 30.14
C ARG A 9 -9.30 -39.78 29.39
N PHE A 10 -10.36 -39.33 30.05
CA PHE A 10 -11.19 -38.23 29.53
C PHE A 10 -10.74 -36.91 30.15
N HIS A 11 -9.59 -36.43 29.74
CA HIS A 11 -9.24 -35.01 29.81
C HIS A 11 -8.42 -34.65 28.58
N SER A 12 -8.98 -34.82 27.39
CA SER A 12 -8.64 -33.88 26.33
C SER A 12 -9.26 -32.55 26.78
N ARG A 13 -8.48 -31.75 27.54
CA ARG A 13 -8.81 -30.35 27.74
C ARG A 13 -8.99 -29.77 26.34
N MET A 14 -10.25 -29.53 25.93
CA MET A 14 -10.52 -28.62 24.85
C MET A 14 -9.93 -27.28 25.30
N ASN A 15 -8.68 -27.03 24.91
CA ASN A 15 -8.14 -25.69 25.06
C ASN A 15 -9.06 -24.79 24.22
N PRO A 16 -9.75 -23.82 24.82
CA PRO A 16 -10.52 -22.88 24.06
C PRO A 16 -9.60 -22.28 22.99
N PRO A 17 -10.11 -22.03 21.78
CA PRO A 17 -9.31 -21.43 20.71
C PRO A 17 -8.60 -20.18 21.29
N PRO A 18 -7.30 -19.99 21.02
CA PRO A 18 -6.57 -18.87 21.57
C PRO A 18 -7.26 -17.57 21.17
N VAL A 19 -7.68 -16.79 22.16
CA VAL A 19 -8.28 -15.47 21.95
C VAL A 19 -7.21 -14.63 21.23
N PRO A 20 -7.52 -14.05 20.06
CA PRO A 20 -6.56 -13.21 19.34
C PRO A 20 -6.06 -12.09 20.24
N SER A 21 -4.75 -11.94 20.36
CA SER A 21 -4.20 -10.81 21.13
C SER A 21 -4.62 -9.50 20.49
N PRO A 22 -4.89 -8.42 21.25
CA PRO A 22 -5.26 -7.11 20.70
C PRO A 22 -4.28 -6.62 19.63
N ASP A 23 -3.01 -6.94 19.75
CA ASP A 23 -1.99 -6.59 18.77
C ASP A 23 -2.14 -7.36 17.45
N ALA A 24 -2.57 -8.63 17.49
CA ALA A 24 -2.85 -9.40 16.29
C ALA A 24 -4.06 -8.82 15.51
N GLU A 25 -5.05 -8.32 16.23
CA GLU A 25 -6.20 -7.63 15.65
C GLU A 25 -5.80 -6.30 15.01
N HIS A 26 -4.99 -5.48 15.69
CA HIS A 26 -4.45 -4.25 15.13
C HIS A 26 -3.64 -4.49 13.85
N LEU A 27 -2.82 -5.54 13.79
CA LEU A 27 -2.08 -5.92 12.57
C LEU A 27 -3.02 -6.31 11.43
N ARG A 28 -4.11 -7.01 11.73
CA ARG A 28 -5.11 -7.38 10.73
C ARG A 28 -5.80 -6.15 10.14
N VAL A 29 -6.26 -5.23 11.00
CA VAL A 29 -6.88 -3.97 10.58
C VAL A 29 -5.89 -3.15 9.74
N LEU A 30 -4.64 -3.03 10.19
CA LEU A 30 -3.59 -2.31 9.48
C LEU A 30 -3.35 -2.89 8.08
N SER A 31 -3.29 -4.22 7.96
CA SER A 31 -3.17 -4.89 6.66
C SER A 31 -4.33 -4.58 5.72
N ILE A 32 -5.57 -4.59 6.23
CA ILE A 32 -6.77 -4.23 5.45
C ILE A 32 -6.68 -2.78 4.98
N CYS A 33 -6.29 -1.85 5.84
CA CYS A 33 -6.10 -0.44 5.48
C CYS A 33 -5.06 -0.28 4.36
N HIS A 34 -3.97 -1.05 4.37
CA HIS A 34 -2.98 -1.05 3.29
C HIS A 34 -3.58 -1.52 1.96
N TYR A 35 -4.41 -2.58 1.96
CA TYR A 35 -5.08 -3.05 0.73
C TYR A 35 -6.07 -2.03 0.19
N ILE A 36 -6.85 -1.38 1.06
CA ILE A 36 -7.79 -0.32 0.66
C ILE A 36 -7.01 0.86 0.04
N THR A 37 -5.94 1.30 0.71
CA THR A 37 -5.09 2.39 0.20
C THR A 37 -4.43 2.03 -1.12
N ALA A 38 -3.94 0.80 -1.27
CA ALA A 38 -3.38 0.33 -2.54
C ALA A 38 -4.42 0.34 -3.67
N GLY A 39 -5.65 -0.08 -3.40
CA GLY A 39 -6.75 -0.03 -4.36
C GLY A 39 -7.09 1.40 -4.79
N LEU A 40 -7.18 2.34 -3.82
CA LEU A 40 -7.41 3.76 -4.10
C LEU A 40 -6.25 4.38 -4.90
N THR A 41 -5.01 4.06 -4.54
CA THR A 41 -3.83 4.54 -5.26
C THR A 41 -3.79 3.99 -6.70
N LEU A 42 -4.17 2.73 -6.89
CA LEU A 42 -4.30 2.13 -8.22
C LEU A 42 -5.36 2.85 -9.06
N LEU A 43 -6.52 3.14 -8.48
CA LEU A 43 -7.58 3.90 -9.14
C LEU A 43 -7.09 5.29 -9.55
N MET A 44 -6.41 6.00 -8.65
CA MET A 44 -5.80 7.31 -8.94
C MET A 44 -4.73 7.20 -10.03
N SER A 45 -3.93 6.13 -10.03
CA SER A 45 -2.92 5.87 -11.07
C SER A 45 -3.54 5.72 -12.47
N CYS A 46 -4.73 5.13 -12.57
CA CYS A 46 -5.46 5.02 -13.83
C CYS A 46 -5.95 6.37 -14.37
N LEU A 47 -6.14 7.37 -13.50
CA LEU A 47 -6.54 8.72 -13.93
C LEU A 47 -5.40 9.49 -14.60
N ILE A 48 -4.14 9.16 -14.31
CA ILE A 48 -2.98 9.86 -14.91
C ILE A 48 -2.95 9.74 -16.43
N PRO A 49 -2.96 8.54 -17.04
CA PRO A 49 -2.99 8.42 -18.51
C PRO A 49 -4.29 8.97 -19.12
N LEU A 50 -5.42 8.82 -18.43
CA LEU A 50 -6.68 9.39 -18.87
C LEU A 50 -6.60 10.92 -18.93
N HIS A 51 -6.10 11.57 -17.87
CA HIS A 51 -5.90 13.01 -17.81
C HIS A 51 -4.95 13.48 -18.93
N TYR A 52 -3.83 12.77 -19.13
CA TYR A 52 -2.90 13.07 -20.23
C TYR A 52 -3.59 12.99 -21.59
N ALA A 53 -4.37 11.93 -21.84
CA ALA A 53 -5.08 11.75 -23.11
C ALA A 53 -6.09 12.87 -23.38
N ILE A 54 -6.86 13.26 -22.34
CA ILE A 54 -7.82 14.37 -22.44
C ILE A 54 -7.10 15.68 -22.71
N MET A 55 -6.04 16.00 -21.97
CA MET A 55 -5.26 17.22 -22.15
C MET A 55 -4.64 17.27 -23.55
N LYS A 56 -4.02 16.18 -23.98
CA LYS A 56 -3.49 16.08 -25.34
C LYS A 56 -4.56 16.33 -26.39
N MET A 57 -5.72 15.66 -26.29
CA MET A 57 -6.83 15.82 -27.22
C MET A 57 -7.32 17.27 -27.30
N VAL A 58 -7.49 17.92 -26.14
CA VAL A 58 -7.97 19.31 -26.07
C VAL A 58 -6.95 20.27 -26.71
N PHE A 59 -5.69 20.21 -26.30
CA PHE A 59 -4.67 21.18 -26.72
C PHE A 59 -4.13 20.94 -28.14
N THR A 60 -4.25 19.72 -28.68
CA THR A 60 -3.89 19.45 -30.10
C THR A 60 -5.08 19.46 -31.04
N SER A 61 -6.28 19.86 -30.55
CA SER A 61 -7.46 19.96 -31.42
C SER A 61 -7.27 21.06 -32.46
N PRO A 62 -7.73 20.84 -33.71
CA PRO A 62 -7.61 21.84 -34.79
C PRO A 62 -8.27 23.18 -34.45
N GLU A 63 -9.31 23.16 -33.63
CA GLU A 63 -10.03 24.37 -33.20
C GLU A 63 -9.16 25.27 -32.28
N MET A 64 -8.37 24.67 -31.40
CA MET A 64 -7.45 25.40 -30.53
C MET A 64 -6.20 25.92 -31.28
N MET A 65 -5.80 25.23 -32.34
CA MET A 65 -4.66 25.61 -33.17
C MET A 65 -4.98 26.71 -34.20
N LYS A 66 -6.26 26.98 -34.50
CA LYS A 66 -6.68 28.06 -35.39
C LYS A 66 -6.47 29.40 -34.67
N THR A 67 -5.43 30.14 -35.06
CA THR A 67 -5.27 31.54 -34.69
C THR A 67 -6.39 32.35 -35.28
N LYS A 68 -7.25 32.97 -34.49
CA LYS A 68 -8.30 33.86 -34.98
C LYS A 68 -7.65 35.10 -35.60
N PRO A 69 -8.19 35.64 -36.73
CA PRO A 69 -7.70 36.87 -37.29
C PRO A 69 -7.63 37.98 -36.24
N GLY A 70 -6.43 38.57 -36.07
CA GLY A 70 -6.20 39.64 -35.07
C GLY A 70 -5.78 39.18 -33.66
N GLN A 71 -5.67 37.88 -33.39
CA GLN A 71 -5.06 37.41 -32.15
C GLN A 71 -3.58 37.10 -32.35
N PRO A 72 -2.69 37.45 -31.39
CA PRO A 72 -1.30 37.02 -31.44
C PRO A 72 -1.21 35.50 -31.41
N ALA A 73 -0.29 34.92 -32.16
CA ALA A 73 0.02 33.49 -32.09
C ALA A 73 0.36 33.08 -30.68
N MET A 74 0.02 31.85 -30.30
CA MET A 74 0.43 31.33 -28.96
C MET A 74 1.95 31.41 -28.83
N PRO A 75 2.46 31.89 -27.69
CA PRO A 75 3.91 32.10 -27.47
C PRO A 75 4.70 30.78 -27.35
N PHE A 76 4.05 29.63 -27.43
CA PHE A 76 4.68 28.31 -27.34
C PHE A 76 4.01 27.33 -28.33
N ASP A 77 4.78 26.35 -28.79
CA ASP A 77 4.29 25.23 -29.58
C ASP A 77 3.66 24.18 -28.62
N PRO A 78 2.33 23.93 -28.71
CA PRO A 78 1.68 22.93 -27.91
C PRO A 78 2.27 21.52 -28.07
N ALA A 79 2.73 21.15 -29.26
CA ALA A 79 3.31 19.84 -29.51
C ALA A 79 4.63 19.65 -28.79
N ALA A 80 5.51 20.67 -28.83
CA ALA A 80 6.78 20.66 -28.07
C ALA A 80 6.53 20.62 -26.56
N PHE A 81 5.54 21.37 -26.06
CA PHE A 81 5.15 21.36 -24.66
C PHE A 81 4.72 19.96 -24.21
N PHE A 82 3.83 19.29 -24.97
CA PHE A 82 3.39 17.94 -24.63
C PHE A 82 4.48 16.89 -24.75
N ALA A 83 5.44 17.04 -25.66
CA ALA A 83 6.60 16.16 -25.77
C ALA A 83 7.45 16.14 -24.47
N ILE A 84 7.61 17.31 -23.84
CA ILE A 84 8.32 17.42 -22.54
C ILE A 84 7.47 16.85 -21.41
N PHE A 85 6.20 17.22 -21.34
CA PHE A 85 5.28 16.74 -20.30
C PHE A 85 4.99 15.26 -20.34
N GLN A 86 5.07 14.64 -21.51
CA GLN A 86 4.91 13.19 -21.66
C GLN A 86 5.85 12.40 -20.73
N TRP A 87 7.12 12.80 -20.65
CA TRP A 87 8.07 12.16 -19.76
C TRP A 87 7.71 12.33 -18.28
N PHE A 88 7.20 13.51 -17.90
CA PHE A 88 6.70 13.73 -16.55
C PHE A 88 5.53 12.78 -16.21
N TYR A 89 4.56 12.60 -17.13
CA TYR A 89 3.47 11.66 -16.93
C TYR A 89 3.94 10.21 -16.85
N VAL A 90 4.92 9.81 -17.66
CA VAL A 90 5.50 8.45 -17.59
C VAL A 90 6.17 8.22 -16.25
N ILE A 91 7.00 9.17 -15.80
CA ILE A 91 7.68 9.07 -14.49
C ILE A 91 6.65 9.01 -13.36
N ALA A 92 5.64 9.87 -13.39
CA ALA A 92 4.57 9.87 -12.38
C ALA A 92 3.80 8.55 -12.36
N ALA A 93 3.48 7.99 -13.53
CA ALA A 93 2.78 6.70 -13.64
C ALA A 93 3.62 5.54 -13.07
N VAL A 94 4.92 5.48 -13.42
CA VAL A 94 5.86 4.48 -12.89
C VAL A 94 5.98 4.60 -11.37
N PHE A 95 6.12 5.83 -10.86
CA PHE A 95 6.22 6.10 -9.44
C PHE A 95 4.95 5.68 -8.67
N MET A 96 3.76 6.00 -9.22
CA MET A 96 2.49 5.59 -8.63
C MET A 96 2.31 4.07 -8.64
N LEU A 97 2.70 3.40 -9.73
CA LEU A 97 2.65 1.94 -9.80
C LEU A 97 3.59 1.30 -8.78
N ALA A 98 4.80 1.82 -8.62
CA ALA A 98 5.73 1.38 -7.58
C ALA A 98 5.14 1.57 -6.17
N ALA A 99 4.47 2.70 -5.92
CA ALA A 99 3.77 2.95 -4.66
C ALA A 99 2.65 1.94 -4.40
N VAL A 100 1.85 1.59 -5.43
CA VAL A 100 0.82 0.54 -5.32
C VAL A 100 1.43 -0.79 -4.93
N VAL A 101 2.49 -1.21 -5.64
CA VAL A 101 3.18 -2.49 -5.36
C VAL A 101 3.77 -2.49 -3.94
N ALA A 102 4.45 -1.42 -3.54
CA ALA A 102 5.03 -1.30 -2.21
C ALA A 102 3.95 -1.38 -1.11
N THR A 103 2.80 -0.73 -1.32
CA THR A 103 1.67 -0.74 -0.38
C THR A 103 1.04 -2.14 -0.27
N LEU A 104 0.83 -2.83 -1.39
CA LEU A 104 0.33 -4.20 -1.42
C LEU A 104 1.29 -5.16 -0.72
N MET A 105 2.60 -5.05 -1.01
CA MET A 105 3.62 -5.88 -0.36
C MET A 105 3.69 -5.62 1.14
N SER A 106 3.60 -4.34 1.56
CA SER A 106 3.56 -3.98 2.97
C SER A 106 2.36 -4.61 3.68
N GLY A 107 1.16 -4.50 3.11
CA GLY A 107 -0.05 -5.14 3.64
C GLY A 107 0.11 -6.67 3.78
N ARG A 108 0.73 -7.31 2.78
CA ARG A 108 1.00 -8.75 2.77
C ARG A 108 2.05 -9.16 3.82
N PHE A 109 3.10 -8.38 4.00
CA PHE A 109 4.12 -8.64 5.02
C PHE A 109 3.60 -8.43 6.44
N ILE A 110 2.75 -7.42 6.66
CA ILE A 110 2.08 -7.20 7.94
C ILE A 110 1.18 -8.41 8.26
N GLN A 111 0.38 -8.88 7.31
CA GLN A 111 -0.49 -10.03 7.47
C GLN A 111 0.29 -11.32 7.80
N ARG A 112 1.43 -11.53 7.13
CA ARG A 112 2.28 -12.70 7.31
C ARG A 112 3.29 -12.54 8.45
N ARG A 113 3.32 -11.41 9.13
CA ARG A 113 4.33 -11.04 10.15
C ARG A 113 5.77 -11.25 9.65
N ALA A 114 6.02 -10.89 8.38
CA ALA A 114 7.31 -11.01 7.73
C ALA A 114 7.87 -9.61 7.39
N ASN A 115 9.20 -9.50 7.27
CA ASN A 115 9.88 -8.30 6.79
C ASN A 115 9.38 -6.98 7.41
N ARG A 116 9.37 -6.91 8.75
CA ARG A 116 8.93 -5.74 9.52
C ARG A 116 9.59 -4.44 9.06
N LEU A 117 10.90 -4.49 8.72
CA LEU A 117 11.66 -3.33 8.25
C LEU A 117 11.09 -2.76 6.97
N PHE A 118 10.73 -3.62 6.00
CA PHE A 118 10.09 -3.19 4.76
C PHE A 118 8.79 -2.43 5.03
N SER A 119 7.94 -2.95 5.92
CA SER A 119 6.67 -2.31 6.26
C SER A 119 6.86 -0.98 7.00
N LEU A 120 7.92 -0.83 7.80
CA LEU A 120 8.29 0.44 8.42
C LEU A 120 8.73 1.48 7.37
N ILE A 121 9.58 1.08 6.42
CA ILE A 121 10.04 1.96 5.33
C ILE A 121 8.85 2.37 4.46
N ALA A 122 7.99 1.44 4.08
CA ALA A 122 6.79 1.71 3.29
C ALA A 122 5.83 2.65 4.04
N GLY A 123 5.64 2.46 5.35
CA GLY A 123 4.86 3.35 6.21
C GLY A 123 5.43 4.76 6.28
N GLY A 124 6.77 4.89 6.43
CA GLY A 124 7.46 6.18 6.39
C GLY A 124 7.27 6.89 5.05
N PHE A 125 7.40 6.16 3.94
CA PHE A 125 7.16 6.70 2.60
C PHE A 125 5.72 7.15 2.40
N MET A 126 4.74 6.42 2.94
CA MET A 126 3.34 6.80 2.89
C MET A 126 3.04 8.12 3.60
N CYS A 127 3.82 8.51 4.60
CA CYS A 127 3.63 9.78 5.29
C CYS A 127 3.73 11.00 4.36
N ILE A 128 4.35 10.86 3.19
CA ILE A 128 4.47 11.92 2.17
C ILE A 128 3.11 12.18 1.48
N PHE A 129 2.22 11.18 1.42
CA PHE A 129 0.93 11.26 0.72
C PHE A 129 -0.17 11.78 1.65
N PHE A 130 -0.23 13.08 1.84
CA PHE A 130 -1.28 13.73 2.65
C PHE A 130 -2.65 13.70 1.94
N PRO A 131 -3.79 13.54 2.69
CA PRO A 131 -3.88 13.27 4.13
C PRO A 131 -3.93 11.77 4.49
N PHE A 132 -4.45 10.92 3.60
CA PHE A 132 -4.72 9.51 3.91
C PHE A 132 -3.45 8.66 4.07
N GLY A 133 -2.46 8.89 3.21
CA GLY A 133 -1.18 8.20 3.31
C GLY A 133 -0.43 8.55 4.60
N THR A 134 -0.45 9.83 4.99
CA THR A 134 0.15 10.28 6.25
C THR A 134 -0.49 9.61 7.46
N ALA A 135 -1.84 9.58 7.53
CA ALA A 135 -2.54 8.93 8.62
C ALA A 135 -2.21 7.43 8.71
N LEU A 136 -2.25 6.71 7.58
CA LEU A 136 -1.92 5.30 7.53
C LEU A 136 -0.43 5.04 7.82
N GLY A 137 0.46 5.86 7.29
CA GLY A 137 1.91 5.77 7.51
C GLY A 137 2.26 5.93 8.99
N VAL A 138 1.76 6.99 9.63
CA VAL A 138 1.96 7.22 11.06
C VAL A 138 1.40 6.08 11.90
N PHE A 139 0.18 5.62 11.60
CA PHE A 139 -0.43 4.49 12.32
C PHE A 139 0.41 3.21 12.15
N THR A 140 0.91 2.96 10.93
CA THR A 140 1.82 1.84 10.65
C THR A 140 3.08 1.92 11.51
N LEU A 141 3.72 3.08 11.57
CA LEU A 141 4.92 3.28 12.39
C LEU A 141 4.64 3.04 13.86
N ILE A 142 3.55 3.61 14.41
CA ILE A 142 3.17 3.46 15.82
C ILE A 142 2.93 1.98 16.16
N VAL A 143 2.16 1.26 15.34
CA VAL A 143 1.83 -0.14 15.61
C VAL A 143 3.06 -1.04 15.49
N LEU A 144 3.84 -0.89 14.42
CA LEU A 144 5.00 -1.75 14.17
C LEU A 144 6.18 -1.48 15.12
N THR A 145 6.24 -0.32 15.79
CA THR A 145 7.31 0.00 16.75
C THR A 145 7.02 -0.52 18.16
N ARG A 146 5.80 -0.98 18.46
CA ARG A 146 5.47 -1.55 19.76
C ARG A 146 6.28 -2.82 20.04
N ASP A 147 6.77 -2.97 21.28
CA ASP A 147 7.56 -4.14 21.68
C ASP A 147 6.75 -5.44 21.63
N SER A 148 5.46 -5.40 21.94
CA SER A 148 4.56 -6.54 21.84
C SER A 148 4.42 -7.05 20.39
N VAL A 149 4.27 -6.14 19.41
CA VAL A 149 4.24 -6.47 17.99
C VAL A 149 5.59 -7.01 17.52
N ARG A 150 6.69 -6.43 17.99
CA ARG A 150 8.04 -6.90 17.69
C ARG A 150 8.25 -8.36 18.10
N ARG A 151 7.74 -8.76 19.27
CA ARG A 151 7.77 -10.16 19.73
C ARG A 151 6.96 -11.07 18.82
N LEU A 152 5.76 -10.67 18.38
CA LEU A 152 4.94 -11.43 17.45
C LEU A 152 5.65 -11.70 16.11
N TYR A 153 6.46 -10.76 15.62
CA TYR A 153 7.28 -10.97 14.43
C TYR A 153 8.46 -11.91 14.68
N ALA A 154 9.08 -11.84 15.86
CA ALA A 154 10.17 -12.74 16.24
C ALA A 154 9.68 -14.19 16.37
N GLU A 155 8.50 -14.41 16.93
CA GLU A 155 7.86 -15.73 17.05
C GLU A 155 7.45 -16.33 15.72
N ALA A 156 7.09 -15.49 14.74
CA ALA A 156 6.69 -15.91 13.40
C ALA A 156 7.89 -16.27 12.50
N THR A 157 9.11 -15.87 12.86
CA THR A 157 10.32 -16.19 12.09
C THR A 157 10.85 -17.53 12.59
N PRO A 158 10.88 -18.61 11.77
CA PRO A 158 11.45 -19.88 12.20
C PRO A 158 12.91 -19.66 12.59
N ALA A 159 13.29 -20.18 13.77
CA ALA A 159 14.70 -20.22 14.18
C ALA A 159 15.49 -20.96 13.10
N THR A 160 16.42 -20.29 12.43
CA THR A 160 17.39 -20.93 11.52
C THR A 160 18.21 -21.90 12.38
N PRO A 161 18.16 -23.22 12.12
CA PRO A 161 19.07 -24.14 12.79
C PRO A 161 20.49 -23.80 12.35
N HIS A 162 21.34 -23.49 13.33
CA HIS A 162 22.79 -23.37 13.15
C HIS A 162 23.43 -24.75 13.05
#